data_db347e9f4085a9b3254e4a5604ebc953
#
_entry.id   db347e9f4085a9b3254e4a5604ebc953
#
_cell.length_a   1.000
_cell.length_b   1.000
_cell.length_c   1.000
_cell.angle_alpha   90.00
_cell.angle_beta   90.00
_cell.angle_gamma   90.00
#
_symmetry.space_group_name_H-M   'P 1'
#
loop_
_entity.id
_entity.type
_entity.pdbx_description
1 polymer ?
#
loop_
_entity_poly.entity_id
_entity_poly.type
_entity_poly.pdbx_seq_one_letter_code
_entity_poly.pdbx_strand_id
1 'polypeptide(L)'
;GGMYQMRGGKMRETLTFGSTEFVINDASTDLNFRVESNGNTHMLFIDAGNDDLLIGNTTVTPASGHSDQAGFGYQSEGVVEMANTNNAAGLVLGKNQGTDGSFVDFRKEGTGVGSISVLGANNLTISGTQTNHCGVSFATNAILPATEATTNNNTVDLGANGNAYKDFYLGGNIYIGGTGSANALDDYEEGEWTPVIQDTSSGAVATMNTGAGNLGAYTKVGRNVSIYAHIVLSSLGSCTGPIRLIGLPFTNINSQSGRAGIAVGLALNLDITAGNNITGYVELNQSFIELNIFDSTGGTTALTAEELSADGVFFFGATYPAA
;
A
#
# COMPACT_ATOMS: atom_id res chain seq x y z
N GLY A 1 -17.97 65.41 12.90
CA GLY A 1 -17.97 66.16 11.64
C GLY A 1 -17.40 65.32 10.53
N GLY A 2 -17.98 65.38 9.33
CA GLY A 2 -17.53 64.63 8.17
C GLY A 2 -16.84 65.52 7.14
N MET A 3 -16.04 64.90 6.29
CA MET A 3 -15.54 65.53 5.07
C MET A 3 -16.49 65.21 3.90
N TYR A 4 -16.82 66.22 3.13
CA TYR A 4 -17.78 66.11 2.04
C TYR A 4 -17.11 66.38 0.71
N GLN A 5 -17.49 65.65 -0.31
CA GLN A 5 -17.04 65.79 -1.68
C GLN A 5 -18.24 66.04 -2.62
N MET A 6 -18.09 66.97 -3.54
CA MET A 6 -19.05 67.15 -4.63
C MET A 6 -18.85 66.10 -5.71
N ARG A 7 -19.84 65.21 -5.91
CA ARG A 7 -19.85 64.26 -6.98
C ARG A 7 -21.22 64.27 -7.69
N GLY A 8 -21.22 64.48 -8.98
CA GLY A 8 -22.45 64.53 -9.76
C GLY A 8 -23.41 65.67 -9.32
N GLY A 9 -22.90 66.83 -8.87
CA GLY A 9 -23.68 67.93 -8.43
C GLY A 9 -24.33 67.80 -7.06
N LYS A 10 -24.05 66.78 -6.28
CA LYS A 10 -24.52 66.54 -4.92
C LYS A 10 -23.37 66.48 -3.94
N MET A 11 -23.49 67.06 -2.76
CA MET A 11 -22.57 66.85 -1.65
C MET A 11 -22.83 65.46 -1.05
N ARG A 12 -21.77 64.67 -0.95
CA ARG A 12 -21.80 63.34 -0.31
C ARG A 12 -20.74 63.29 0.78
N GLU A 13 -21.10 62.76 1.92
CA GLU A 13 -20.17 62.52 3.01
C GLU A 13 -19.28 61.35 2.63
N THR A 14 -17.94 61.57 2.57
CA THR A 14 -16.96 60.54 2.23
C THR A 14 -16.13 60.13 3.43
N LEU A 15 -16.26 60.85 4.55
CA LEU A 15 -15.51 60.60 5.77
C LEU A 15 -16.35 61.08 6.97
N THR A 16 -16.77 60.18 7.83
CA THR A 16 -17.55 60.45 9.03
C THR A 16 -16.76 60.11 10.29
N PHE A 17 -16.75 61.04 11.25
CA PHE A 17 -16.19 60.81 12.59
C PHE A 17 -17.36 60.71 13.58
N GLY A 18 -17.73 59.47 13.90
CA GLY A 18 -18.69 59.19 14.95
C GLY A 18 -18.07 59.20 16.35
N SER A 19 -18.88 59.01 17.38
CA SER A 19 -18.41 58.91 18.76
C SER A 19 -17.74 57.54 19.05
N THR A 20 -18.03 56.51 18.25
CA THR A 20 -17.59 55.14 18.44
C THR A 20 -16.88 54.55 17.21
N GLU A 21 -16.95 55.24 16.07
CA GLU A 21 -16.40 54.75 14.80
C GLU A 21 -15.90 55.88 13.89
N PHE A 22 -15.02 55.49 12.98
CA PHE A 22 -14.54 56.31 11.87
C PHE A 22 -14.94 55.61 10.57
N VAL A 23 -15.83 56.25 9.81
CA VAL A 23 -16.38 55.64 8.58
C VAL A 23 -15.78 56.33 7.35
N ILE A 24 -15.24 55.52 6.42
CA ILE A 24 -14.88 55.94 5.07
C ILE A 24 -15.96 55.42 4.13
N ASN A 25 -16.47 56.27 3.22
CA ASN A 25 -17.52 55.91 2.28
C ASN A 25 -18.90 55.65 2.93
N ASP A 26 -19.28 56.49 3.91
CA ASP A 26 -20.56 56.40 4.64
C ASP A 26 -21.80 56.46 3.73
N ALA A 27 -21.66 57.06 2.53
CA ALA A 27 -22.75 57.16 1.56
C ALA A 27 -22.95 55.85 0.73
N SER A 28 -22.25 54.76 1.04
CA SER A 28 -22.32 53.44 0.35
C SER A 28 -22.26 53.61 -1.18
N THR A 29 -21.32 54.39 -1.67
CA THR A 29 -21.06 54.55 -3.10
C THR A 29 -19.90 53.63 -3.51
N ASP A 30 -19.79 53.28 -4.79
CA ASP A 30 -18.63 52.57 -5.34
C ASP A 30 -17.39 53.49 -5.28
N LEU A 31 -16.77 53.57 -4.08
CA LEU A 31 -15.58 54.35 -3.79
C LEU A 31 -14.53 53.48 -3.12
N ASN A 32 -13.56 53.06 -3.88
CA ASN A 32 -12.47 52.20 -3.41
C ASN A 32 -11.57 52.93 -2.39
N PHE A 33 -11.13 52.21 -1.36
CA PHE A 33 -10.10 52.67 -0.43
C PHE A 33 -8.76 51.99 -0.74
N ARG A 34 -7.71 52.79 -0.85
CA ARG A 34 -6.39 52.28 -1.22
C ARG A 34 -5.27 52.92 -0.38
N VAL A 35 -4.34 52.08 0.07
CA VAL A 35 -3.06 52.51 0.64
C VAL A 35 -1.94 52.05 -0.29
N GLU A 36 -1.03 52.93 -0.61
CA GLU A 36 0.11 52.70 -1.51
C GLU A 36 1.44 52.69 -0.75
N SER A 37 2.41 51.98 -1.27
CA SER A 37 3.84 52.13 -0.93
C SER A 37 4.63 52.66 -2.13
N ASN A 38 5.95 52.89 -1.94
CA ASN A 38 6.80 53.37 -3.02
C ASN A 38 6.90 52.43 -4.23
N GLY A 39 6.62 51.12 -4.04
CA GLY A 39 6.73 50.09 -5.10
C GLY A 39 5.45 49.29 -5.33
N ASN A 40 4.40 49.49 -4.54
CA ASN A 40 3.13 48.80 -4.69
C ASN A 40 1.96 49.72 -4.51
N THR A 41 1.17 49.89 -5.56
CA THR A 41 -0.01 50.74 -5.58
C THR A 41 -1.21 50.14 -4.86
N HIS A 42 -1.16 48.89 -4.44
CA HIS A 42 -2.22 48.12 -3.79
C HIS A 42 -1.70 47.38 -2.55
N MET A 43 -1.01 48.09 -1.65
CA MET A 43 -0.56 47.53 -0.36
C MET A 43 -1.74 47.09 0.52
N LEU A 44 -2.81 47.93 0.54
CA LEU A 44 -4.14 47.58 1.05
C LEU A 44 -5.15 48.18 0.11
N PHE A 45 -6.06 47.40 -0.39
CA PHE A 45 -7.10 47.84 -1.32
C PHE A 45 -8.45 47.20 -0.92
N ILE A 46 -9.45 48.06 -0.75
CA ILE A 46 -10.85 47.67 -0.59
C ILE A 46 -11.56 48.09 -1.86
N ASP A 47 -12.03 47.13 -2.60
CA ASP A 47 -12.81 47.31 -3.82
C ASP A 47 -14.30 47.37 -3.45
N ALA A 48 -14.84 48.56 -3.36
CA ALA A 48 -16.23 48.77 -2.95
C ALA A 48 -17.23 48.35 -4.04
N GLY A 49 -16.80 48.22 -5.30
CA GLY A 49 -17.66 47.76 -6.39
C GLY A 49 -17.88 46.26 -6.39
N ASN A 50 -16.95 45.52 -5.81
CA ASN A 50 -16.97 44.05 -5.76
C ASN A 50 -17.06 43.48 -4.31
N ASP A 51 -17.04 44.37 -3.29
CA ASP A 51 -16.99 43.99 -1.87
C ASP A 51 -15.76 43.16 -1.49
N ASP A 52 -14.61 43.42 -2.12
CA ASP A 52 -13.37 42.66 -1.96
C ASP A 52 -12.33 43.36 -1.11
N LEU A 53 -11.52 42.59 -0.37
CA LEU A 53 -10.33 43.07 0.34
C LEU A 53 -9.07 42.42 -0.25
N LEU A 54 -8.12 43.24 -0.70
CA LEU A 54 -6.84 42.80 -1.26
C LEU A 54 -5.65 43.37 -0.49
N ILE A 55 -4.58 42.58 -0.33
CA ILE A 55 -3.34 43.03 0.28
C ILE A 55 -2.19 42.62 -0.64
N GLY A 56 -1.44 43.61 -1.09
CA GLY A 56 -0.26 43.38 -1.94
C GLY A 56 -0.57 43.04 -3.39
N ASN A 57 -1.82 43.07 -3.81
CA ASN A 57 -2.28 42.58 -5.10
C ASN A 57 -3.41 43.44 -5.69
N THR A 58 -3.70 43.26 -6.97
CA THR A 58 -4.78 43.87 -7.75
C THR A 58 -5.91 42.92 -8.13
N THR A 59 -5.80 41.63 -7.77
CA THR A 59 -6.79 40.59 -8.04
C THR A 59 -7.15 39.85 -6.77
N VAL A 60 -8.40 39.42 -6.65
CA VAL A 60 -8.90 38.59 -5.56
C VAL A 60 -8.54 37.12 -5.70
N THR A 61 -8.05 36.72 -6.89
CA THR A 61 -7.66 35.31 -7.21
C THR A 61 -6.16 35.17 -7.45
N PRO A 62 -5.29 35.56 -6.49
CA PRO A 62 -3.83 35.48 -6.70
C PRO A 62 -3.34 34.04 -6.82
N ALA A 63 -4.01 33.08 -6.22
CA ALA A 63 -3.60 31.67 -6.26
C ALA A 63 -4.21 30.90 -7.43
N SER A 64 -5.47 31.16 -7.79
CA SER A 64 -6.21 30.36 -8.78
C SER A 64 -6.20 30.91 -10.19
N GLY A 65 -5.93 32.18 -10.37
CA GLY A 65 -6.04 32.85 -11.69
C GLY A 65 -4.72 33.24 -12.33
N HIS A 66 -3.61 33.32 -11.59
CA HIS A 66 -2.37 33.95 -12.03
C HIS A 66 -1.12 33.21 -11.52
N SER A 67 -0.18 32.96 -12.41
CA SER A 67 1.12 32.33 -12.07
C SER A 67 2.17 33.32 -11.57
N ASP A 68 1.95 34.62 -11.73
CA ASP A 68 2.89 35.72 -11.48
C ASP A 68 2.42 36.72 -10.41
N GLN A 69 1.34 36.39 -9.70
CA GLN A 69 0.76 37.24 -8.67
C GLN A 69 1.06 36.70 -7.27
N ALA A 70 1.45 37.58 -6.36
CA ALA A 70 1.59 37.31 -4.94
C ALA A 70 0.68 38.23 -4.15
N GLY A 71 0.15 37.77 -3.02
CA GLY A 71 -0.68 38.57 -2.15
C GLY A 71 -1.79 37.78 -1.47
N PHE A 72 -2.69 38.52 -0.87
CA PHE A 72 -3.90 38.04 -0.19
C PHE A 72 -5.13 38.66 -0.85
N GLY A 73 -6.13 37.83 -1.12
CA GLY A 73 -7.44 38.23 -1.56
C GLY A 73 -8.54 37.64 -0.69
N TYR A 74 -9.52 38.47 -0.29
CA TYR A 74 -10.78 38.00 0.29
C TYR A 74 -11.90 38.46 -0.63
N GLN A 75 -12.66 37.51 -1.11
CA GLN A 75 -13.79 37.73 -2.04
C GLN A 75 -15.10 37.85 -1.27
N SER A 76 -16.05 38.59 -1.88
CA SER A 76 -17.41 38.79 -1.32
C SER A 76 -18.14 37.50 -0.98
N GLU A 77 -17.84 36.38 -1.71
CA GLU A 77 -18.39 35.06 -1.44
C GLU A 77 -17.75 34.36 -0.22
N GLY A 78 -16.80 34.99 0.45
CA GLY A 78 -16.13 34.46 1.62
C GLY A 78 -14.91 33.56 1.32
N VAL A 79 -14.41 33.58 0.10
CA VAL A 79 -13.19 32.84 -0.28
C VAL A 79 -11.95 33.67 0.09
N VAL A 80 -10.95 33.00 0.69
CA VAL A 80 -9.63 33.57 0.98
C VAL A 80 -8.58 32.90 0.09
N GLU A 81 -7.83 33.67 -0.65
CA GLU A 81 -6.68 33.20 -1.43
C GLU A 81 -5.38 33.87 -0.97
N MET A 82 -4.32 33.08 -0.88
CA MET A 82 -2.96 33.53 -0.59
C MET A 82 -2.00 32.92 -1.58
N ALA A 83 -1.14 33.74 -2.18
CA ALA A 83 -0.13 33.28 -3.13
C ALA A 83 1.20 33.98 -2.91
N ASN A 84 2.28 33.32 -3.29
CA ASN A 84 3.60 33.91 -3.45
C ASN A 84 4.21 33.51 -4.81
N THR A 85 5.15 34.29 -5.28
CA THR A 85 5.85 34.06 -6.57
C THR A 85 7.26 33.49 -6.39
N ASN A 86 7.61 33.04 -5.20
CA ASN A 86 8.89 32.44 -4.88
C ASN A 86 8.72 31.04 -4.26
N ASN A 87 9.83 30.37 -3.95
CA ASN A 87 9.83 29.02 -3.36
C ASN A 87 9.56 29.00 -1.85
N ALA A 88 9.06 30.08 -1.25
CA ALA A 88 8.67 30.12 0.15
C ALA A 88 7.25 29.52 0.36
N ALA A 89 6.91 29.17 1.58
CA ALA A 89 5.55 28.76 1.92
C ALA A 89 4.55 29.92 1.72
N GLY A 90 3.42 29.66 1.11
CA GLY A 90 2.34 30.64 0.93
C GLY A 90 1.64 30.99 2.24
N LEU A 91 1.53 30.03 3.15
CA LEU A 91 0.95 30.17 4.49
C LEU A 91 1.85 29.48 5.52
N VAL A 92 2.25 30.21 6.55
CA VAL A 92 2.99 29.67 7.70
C VAL A 92 2.10 29.80 8.94
N LEU A 93 1.70 28.66 9.50
CA LEU A 93 0.98 28.60 10.77
C LEU A 93 1.92 28.15 11.86
N GLY A 94 2.19 28.99 12.83
CA GLY A 94 3.08 28.74 13.96
C GLY A 94 2.33 28.67 15.29
N LYS A 95 2.76 27.74 16.17
CA LYS A 95 2.29 27.64 17.54
C LYS A 95 3.49 27.81 18.47
N ASN A 96 3.56 28.95 19.15
CA ASN A 96 4.71 29.34 19.97
C ASN A 96 4.61 28.84 21.42
N GLN A 97 3.64 28.01 21.73
CA GLN A 97 3.48 27.33 23.00
C GLN A 97 4.05 25.92 22.91
N GLY A 98 4.81 25.49 23.90
CA GLY A 98 5.44 24.13 23.93
C GLY A 98 4.45 22.99 24.16
N THR A 99 3.15 23.18 23.92
CA THR A 99 2.10 22.18 24.09
C THR A 99 1.51 21.76 22.74
N ASP A 100 1.12 20.49 22.66
CA ASP A 100 0.38 19.96 21.52
C ASP A 100 -0.93 20.71 21.28
N GLY A 101 -1.47 20.62 20.08
CA GLY A 101 -2.77 21.19 19.73
C GLY A 101 -2.90 21.56 18.27
N SER A 102 -4.09 22.07 17.90
CA SER A 102 -4.42 22.35 16.50
C SER A 102 -3.73 23.60 15.97
N PHE A 103 -3.32 23.54 14.70
CA PHE A 103 -2.99 24.68 13.85
C PHE A 103 -4.21 25.15 13.04
N VAL A 104 -5.05 24.18 12.62
CA VAL A 104 -6.27 24.43 11.85
C VAL A 104 -7.40 23.59 12.45
N ASP A 105 -8.51 24.24 12.75
CA ASP A 105 -9.76 23.57 13.14
C ASP A 105 -10.79 23.70 12.02
N PHE A 106 -11.31 22.56 11.59
CA PHE A 106 -12.44 22.49 10.66
C PHE A 106 -13.73 22.39 11.45
N ARG A 107 -14.68 23.29 11.16
CA ARG A 107 -15.96 23.36 11.87
C ARG A 107 -17.12 23.36 10.88
N LYS A 108 -18.20 22.69 11.27
CA LYS A 108 -19.50 22.77 10.62
C LYS A 108 -20.54 23.26 11.64
N GLU A 109 -21.19 24.37 11.35
CA GLU A 109 -22.21 24.97 12.24
C GLU A 109 -21.69 25.14 13.68
N GLY A 110 -20.45 25.62 13.83
CA GLY A 110 -19.80 25.82 15.13
C GLY A 110 -19.21 24.56 15.77
N THR A 111 -19.57 23.36 15.32
CA THR A 111 -19.05 22.09 15.84
C THR A 111 -17.77 21.70 15.13
N GLY A 112 -16.71 21.34 15.89
CA GLY A 112 -15.46 20.81 15.33
C GLY A 112 -15.72 19.48 14.63
N VAL A 113 -15.21 19.31 13.41
CA VAL A 113 -15.33 18.06 12.63
C VAL A 113 -13.98 17.45 12.29
N GLY A 114 -12.90 18.24 12.35
CA GLY A 114 -11.53 17.76 12.11
C GLY A 114 -10.50 18.83 12.44
N SER A 115 -9.23 18.42 12.48
CA SER A 115 -8.10 19.32 12.72
C SER A 115 -6.83 18.91 12.00
N ILE A 116 -5.96 19.89 11.76
CA ILE A 116 -4.53 19.68 11.50
C ILE A 116 -3.82 20.16 12.77
N SER A 117 -3.08 19.25 13.42
CA SER A 117 -2.52 19.47 14.76
C SER A 117 -1.08 18.96 14.88
N VAL A 118 -0.40 19.33 15.95
CA VAL A 118 0.84 18.68 16.41
C VAL A 118 0.53 17.74 17.55
N LEU A 119 1.17 16.57 17.57
CA LEU A 119 1.08 15.55 18.59
C LEU A 119 2.48 15.05 18.97
N GLY A 120 2.75 14.87 20.27
CA GLY A 120 4.05 14.40 20.75
C GLY A 120 5.20 15.37 20.42
N ALA A 121 4.94 16.66 20.46
CA ALA A 121 5.84 17.79 20.20
C ALA A 121 6.27 17.99 18.73
N ASN A 122 6.22 17.00 17.84
CA ASN A 122 6.74 17.12 16.47
C ASN A 122 6.01 16.31 15.39
N ASN A 123 4.99 15.55 15.71
CA ASN A 123 4.24 14.77 14.73
C ASN A 123 3.06 15.57 14.19
N LEU A 124 3.02 15.78 12.89
CA LEU A 124 1.84 16.32 12.23
C LEU A 124 0.73 15.28 12.28
N THR A 125 -0.45 15.66 12.75
CA THR A 125 -1.63 14.79 12.82
C THR A 125 -2.80 15.43 12.09
N ILE A 126 -3.45 14.67 11.22
CA ILE A 126 -4.69 15.04 10.54
C ILE A 126 -5.76 14.06 11.01
N SER A 127 -6.78 14.56 11.69
CA SER A 127 -7.76 13.68 12.36
C SER A 127 -9.15 14.30 12.39
N GLY A 128 -10.18 13.43 12.37
CA GLY A 128 -11.50 13.79 12.83
C GLY A 128 -11.47 14.11 14.33
N THR A 129 -12.34 15.03 14.78
CA THR A 129 -12.42 15.47 16.18
C THR A 129 -13.68 14.99 16.89
N GLN A 130 -14.58 14.29 16.18
CA GLN A 130 -15.76 13.65 16.76
C GLN A 130 -15.37 12.28 17.37
N THR A 131 -16.16 11.82 18.32
CA THR A 131 -15.92 10.54 19.02
C THR A 131 -15.74 9.38 18.03
N ASN A 132 -14.64 8.62 18.17
CA ASN A 132 -14.24 7.49 17.32
C ASN A 132 -13.89 7.86 15.85
N HIS A 133 -13.79 9.12 15.50
CA HIS A 133 -13.35 9.49 14.16
C HIS A 133 -11.84 9.29 14.01
N CYS A 134 -11.48 8.56 12.96
CA CYS A 134 -10.09 8.22 12.68
C CYS A 134 -9.29 9.38 12.08
N GLY A 135 -7.98 9.22 12.11
CA GLY A 135 -7.00 10.10 11.52
C GLY A 135 -5.66 9.41 11.33
N VAL A 136 -4.68 10.16 10.89
CA VAL A 136 -3.30 9.70 10.70
C VAL A 136 -2.33 10.67 11.34
N SER A 137 -1.28 10.15 11.99
CA SER A 137 -0.17 10.90 12.56
C SER A 137 1.13 10.53 11.85
N PHE A 138 1.86 11.53 11.38
CA PHE A 138 3.13 11.36 10.68
C PHE A 138 4.27 11.43 11.69
N ALA A 139 4.77 10.25 12.06
CA ALA A 139 5.91 10.09 12.97
C ALA A 139 7.21 9.81 12.21
N THR A 140 8.34 9.71 12.92
CA THR A 140 9.61 9.35 12.30
C THR A 140 9.53 7.96 11.66
N ASN A 141 9.62 7.90 10.33
CA ASN A 141 9.57 6.66 9.51
C ASN A 141 8.27 5.84 9.64
N ALA A 142 7.16 6.44 10.14
CA ALA A 142 5.90 5.73 10.27
C ALA A 142 4.69 6.65 10.05
N ILE A 143 3.63 6.09 9.47
CA ILE A 143 2.29 6.67 9.50
C ILE A 143 1.51 5.85 10.53
N LEU A 144 1.06 6.51 11.59
CA LEU A 144 0.38 5.88 12.71
C LEU A 144 -1.12 6.13 12.67
N PRO A 145 -1.95 5.15 13.03
CA PRO A 145 -3.37 5.37 13.20
C PRO A 145 -3.63 6.30 14.40
N ALA A 146 -4.65 7.13 14.27
CA ALA A 146 -5.09 8.02 15.33
C ALA A 146 -6.62 8.06 15.42
N THR A 147 -7.15 8.36 16.61
CA THR A 147 -8.55 8.74 16.83
C THR A 147 -8.59 9.99 17.71
N GLU A 148 -9.49 10.93 17.39
CA GLU A 148 -9.64 12.15 18.19
C GLU A 148 -8.30 12.89 18.41
N ALA A 149 -7.47 12.94 17.37
CA ALA A 149 -6.12 13.52 17.38
C ALA A 149 -5.12 12.85 18.35
N THR A 150 -5.37 11.60 18.77
CA THR A 150 -4.45 10.81 19.62
C THR A 150 -4.05 9.52 18.90
N THR A 151 -2.76 9.16 18.91
CA THR A 151 -2.30 7.89 18.31
C THR A 151 -2.85 6.69 19.07
N ASN A 152 -3.26 5.67 18.33
CA ASN A 152 -3.88 4.46 18.83
C ASN A 152 -3.19 3.20 18.32
N ASN A 153 -3.42 2.09 19.00
CA ASN A 153 -3.00 0.77 18.57
C ASN A 153 -4.21 -0.14 18.42
N ASN A 154 -4.35 -0.78 17.26
CA ASN A 154 -5.37 -1.79 16.99
C ASN A 154 -6.84 -1.31 17.14
N THR A 155 -7.11 -0.06 16.76
CA THR A 155 -8.44 0.56 16.87
C THR A 155 -8.96 1.19 15.58
N VAL A 156 -8.10 1.32 14.57
CA VAL A 156 -8.43 1.95 13.28
C VAL A 156 -8.18 0.97 12.14
N ASP A 157 -9.19 0.74 11.35
CA ASP A 157 -9.10 -0.08 10.14
C ASP A 157 -8.60 0.73 8.94
N LEU A 158 -7.90 0.05 8.03
CA LEU A 158 -7.60 0.59 6.71
C LEU A 158 -8.66 0.09 5.73
N GLY A 159 -9.65 0.91 5.44
CA GLY A 159 -10.87 0.54 4.72
C GLY A 159 -12.01 0.12 5.66
N ALA A 160 -13.13 -0.29 5.09
CA ALA A 160 -14.30 -0.78 5.81
C ALA A 160 -15.11 -1.73 4.92
N ASN A 161 -16.09 -2.42 5.51
CA ASN A 161 -17.04 -3.22 4.74
C ASN A 161 -17.76 -2.35 3.71
N GLY A 162 -17.66 -2.70 2.44
CA GLY A 162 -18.20 -1.94 1.31
C GLY A 162 -17.32 -0.76 0.84
N ASN A 163 -16.20 -0.46 1.51
CA ASN A 163 -15.27 0.62 1.17
C ASN A 163 -13.83 0.12 1.25
N ALA A 164 -13.44 -0.78 0.35
CA ALA A 164 -12.10 -1.36 0.30
C ALA A 164 -11.14 -0.50 -0.52
N TYR A 165 -9.86 -0.54 -0.17
CA TYR A 165 -8.79 -0.08 -1.06
C TYR A 165 -8.66 -1.03 -2.25
N LYS A 166 -8.28 -0.50 -3.42
CA LYS A 166 -8.12 -1.32 -4.61
C LYS A 166 -6.91 -2.24 -4.50
N ASP A 167 -5.74 -1.69 -4.26
CA ASP A 167 -4.47 -2.41 -4.22
C ASP A 167 -3.61 -1.89 -3.06
N PHE A 168 -2.70 -2.73 -2.56
CA PHE A 168 -1.74 -2.39 -1.53
C PHE A 168 -0.33 -2.82 -1.97
N TYR A 169 0.55 -1.85 -2.28
CA TYR A 169 1.91 -2.09 -2.76
C TYR A 169 2.91 -1.91 -1.63
N LEU A 170 3.56 -2.99 -1.22
CA LEU A 170 4.59 -3.00 -0.18
C LEU A 170 5.90 -3.52 -0.75
N GLY A 171 7.01 -2.83 -0.41
CA GLY A 171 8.35 -3.30 -0.70
C GLY A 171 8.97 -4.15 0.41
N GLY A 172 8.19 -4.49 1.44
CA GLY A 172 8.63 -5.25 2.61
C GLY A 172 7.54 -6.19 3.12
N ASN A 173 7.68 -6.62 4.35
CA ASN A 173 6.85 -7.66 4.97
C ASN A 173 5.48 -7.14 5.41
N ILE A 174 4.49 -8.02 5.45
CA ILE A 174 3.22 -7.81 6.14
C ILE A 174 3.28 -8.55 7.47
N TYR A 175 3.05 -7.84 8.59
CA TYR A 175 2.98 -8.46 9.91
C TYR A 175 1.51 -8.67 10.30
N ILE A 176 1.11 -9.94 10.51
CA ILE A 176 -0.27 -10.31 10.83
C ILE A 176 -0.35 -10.85 12.25
N GLY A 177 -1.14 -10.20 13.11
CA GLY A 177 -1.36 -10.65 14.48
C GLY A 177 -0.28 -10.28 15.49
N GLY A 178 0.81 -9.62 15.06
CA GLY A 178 1.89 -9.18 15.94
C GLY A 178 3.06 -8.57 15.17
N THR A 179 4.02 -7.98 15.87
CA THR A 179 5.19 -7.28 15.29
C THR A 179 6.47 -8.11 15.30
N GLY A 180 6.45 -9.32 15.87
CA GLY A 180 7.60 -10.23 15.86
C GLY A 180 7.83 -10.88 14.50
N SER A 181 9.07 -11.28 14.21
CA SER A 181 9.45 -11.91 12.93
C SER A 181 8.63 -13.17 12.60
N ALA A 182 8.13 -13.88 13.60
CA ALA A 182 7.26 -15.03 13.40
C ALA A 182 5.87 -14.69 12.82
N ASN A 183 5.49 -13.41 12.84
CA ASN A 183 4.23 -12.89 12.29
C ASN A 183 4.40 -12.24 10.90
N ALA A 184 5.62 -12.21 10.37
CA ALA A 184 5.87 -11.67 9.05
C ALA A 184 5.38 -12.65 7.97
N LEU A 185 4.54 -12.16 7.08
CA LEU A 185 4.31 -12.75 5.76
C LEU A 185 5.30 -12.07 4.81
N ASP A 186 6.47 -12.67 4.65
CA ASP A 186 7.63 -12.08 3.98
C ASP A 186 7.97 -12.73 2.64
N ASP A 187 7.28 -13.83 2.30
CA ASP A 187 7.59 -14.60 1.12
C ASP A 187 6.33 -15.30 0.58
N TYR A 188 5.76 -14.71 -0.47
CA TYR A 188 4.70 -15.31 -1.27
C TYR A 188 5.16 -15.38 -2.71
N GLU A 189 5.17 -16.60 -3.26
CA GLU A 189 5.61 -16.85 -4.63
C GLU A 189 4.78 -17.97 -5.27
N GLU A 190 4.41 -17.77 -6.53
CA GLU A 190 3.80 -18.79 -7.38
C GLU A 190 4.62 -18.96 -8.64
N GLY A 191 4.67 -20.16 -9.14
CA GLY A 191 5.40 -20.44 -10.37
C GLY A 191 5.24 -21.85 -10.89
N GLU A 192 5.96 -22.12 -11.97
CA GLU A 192 6.06 -23.42 -12.62
C GLU A 192 7.43 -24.01 -12.39
N TRP A 193 7.52 -25.33 -12.41
CA TRP A 193 8.76 -26.08 -12.35
C TRP A 193 8.72 -27.27 -13.30
N THR A 194 9.89 -27.76 -13.71
CA THR A 194 10.00 -28.89 -14.64
C THR A 194 10.43 -30.15 -13.90
N PRO A 195 9.52 -31.10 -13.65
CA PRO A 195 9.87 -32.39 -13.09
C PRO A 195 10.62 -33.24 -14.08
N VAL A 196 11.68 -33.94 -13.61
CA VAL A 196 12.48 -34.85 -14.43
C VAL A 196 12.73 -36.12 -13.63
N ILE A 197 12.50 -37.28 -14.26
CA ILE A 197 12.86 -38.60 -13.70
C ILE A 197 14.34 -38.85 -13.94
N GLN A 198 15.04 -39.17 -12.88
CA GLN A 198 16.47 -39.48 -12.91
C GLN A 198 16.79 -40.83 -12.24
N ASP A 199 17.62 -41.62 -12.88
CA ASP A 199 18.24 -42.83 -12.31
C ASP A 199 19.26 -42.43 -11.24
N THR A 200 19.12 -42.96 -10.03
CA THR A 200 19.99 -42.62 -8.89
C THR A 200 21.38 -43.23 -8.98
N SER A 201 21.52 -44.35 -9.73
CA SER A 201 22.77 -45.10 -9.87
C SER A 201 23.68 -44.55 -10.97
N SER A 202 23.10 -44.18 -12.10
CA SER A 202 23.82 -43.72 -13.29
C SER A 202 23.78 -42.20 -13.49
N GLY A 203 22.77 -41.51 -12.91
CA GLY A 203 22.48 -40.11 -13.19
C GLY A 203 21.77 -39.88 -14.54
N ALA A 204 21.46 -40.96 -15.28
CA ALA A 204 20.71 -40.86 -16.52
C ALA A 204 19.30 -40.24 -16.26
N VAL A 205 18.75 -39.56 -17.27
CA VAL A 205 17.41 -38.99 -17.18
C VAL A 205 16.49 -39.66 -18.21
N ALA A 206 15.24 -39.88 -17.82
CA ALA A 206 14.21 -40.35 -18.71
C ALA A 206 13.76 -39.25 -19.66
N THR A 207 13.25 -39.63 -20.83
CA THR A 207 12.65 -38.69 -21.77
C THR A 207 11.18 -38.48 -21.43
N MET A 208 10.85 -37.22 -21.18
CA MET A 208 9.50 -36.81 -20.84
C MET A 208 8.71 -36.54 -22.13
N ASN A 209 7.43 -36.76 -22.10
CA ASN A 209 6.54 -36.43 -23.24
C ASN A 209 6.33 -34.91 -23.31
N THR A 210 6.81 -34.31 -24.41
CA THR A 210 6.75 -32.84 -24.59
C THR A 210 5.36 -32.30 -24.98
N GLY A 211 4.46 -33.20 -25.39
CA GLY A 211 3.09 -32.79 -25.84
C GLY A 211 2.00 -32.98 -24.79
N ALA A 212 2.24 -33.67 -23.71
CA ALA A 212 1.20 -34.10 -22.76
C ALA A 212 1.43 -33.62 -21.30
N GLY A 213 2.16 -32.54 -21.13
CA GLY A 213 2.15 -31.86 -19.84
C GLY A 213 3.06 -32.39 -18.75
N ASN A 214 4.37 -32.49 -18.97
CA ASN A 214 5.32 -32.60 -17.87
C ASN A 214 5.54 -31.22 -17.23
N LEU A 215 4.56 -30.79 -16.48
CA LEU A 215 4.54 -29.48 -15.85
C LEU A 215 4.28 -29.64 -14.36
N GLY A 216 5.04 -28.96 -13.57
CA GLY A 216 4.79 -28.75 -12.15
C GLY A 216 4.42 -27.31 -11.88
N ALA A 217 3.52 -27.10 -10.93
CA ALA A 217 3.21 -25.80 -10.38
C ALA A 217 3.53 -25.79 -8.90
N TYR A 218 3.84 -24.60 -8.37
CA TYR A 218 4.05 -24.44 -6.93
C TYR A 218 3.44 -23.14 -6.42
N THR A 219 3.10 -23.16 -5.14
CA THR A 219 2.80 -21.97 -4.33
C THR A 219 3.65 -22.04 -3.06
N LYS A 220 4.37 -20.96 -2.76
CA LYS A 220 5.16 -20.80 -1.54
C LYS A 220 4.56 -19.71 -0.68
N VAL A 221 4.36 -19.99 0.60
CA VAL A 221 3.91 -19.03 1.60
C VAL A 221 4.84 -19.12 2.81
N GLY A 222 5.66 -18.13 3.02
CA GLY A 222 6.77 -18.22 3.94
C GLY A 222 7.67 -19.39 3.56
N ARG A 223 7.87 -20.35 4.48
CA ARG A 223 8.67 -21.55 4.23
C ARG A 223 7.87 -22.73 3.65
N ASN A 224 6.55 -22.64 3.61
CA ASN A 224 5.69 -23.73 3.19
C ASN A 224 5.53 -23.72 1.67
N VAL A 225 6.03 -24.77 1.01
CA VAL A 225 5.95 -24.96 -0.44
C VAL A 225 4.97 -26.07 -0.75
N SER A 226 3.89 -25.75 -1.42
CA SER A 226 2.94 -26.70 -1.99
C SER A 226 3.28 -26.92 -3.47
N ILE A 227 3.50 -28.15 -3.88
CA ILE A 227 3.80 -28.54 -5.27
C ILE A 227 2.74 -29.48 -5.82
N TYR A 228 2.52 -29.36 -7.11
CA TYR A 228 1.75 -30.30 -7.93
C TYR A 228 2.54 -30.60 -9.19
N ALA A 229 2.46 -31.85 -9.68
CA ALA A 229 3.08 -32.20 -10.94
C ALA A 229 2.31 -33.33 -11.66
N HIS A 230 2.34 -33.25 -12.99
CA HIS A 230 1.92 -34.30 -13.89
C HIS A 230 3.12 -34.83 -14.64
N ILE A 231 3.39 -36.11 -14.50
CA ILE A 231 4.51 -36.83 -15.10
C ILE A 231 3.97 -37.71 -16.21
N VAL A 232 4.51 -37.57 -17.41
CA VAL A 232 4.21 -38.42 -18.56
C VAL A 232 5.53 -38.81 -19.24
N LEU A 233 5.88 -40.05 -19.26
CA LEU A 233 7.09 -40.55 -19.90
C LEU A 233 6.85 -40.85 -21.39
N SER A 234 7.88 -40.74 -22.18
CA SER A 234 7.93 -41.24 -23.58
C SER A 234 9.06 -42.23 -23.79
N SER A 235 10.03 -42.31 -22.88
CA SER A 235 11.10 -43.29 -22.88
C SER A 235 11.84 -43.27 -21.54
N LEU A 236 12.28 -44.43 -21.08
CA LEU A 236 13.21 -44.55 -19.96
C LEU A 236 14.63 -44.10 -20.30
N GLY A 237 14.96 -43.96 -21.61
CA GLY A 237 16.33 -43.70 -22.05
C GLY A 237 17.29 -44.76 -21.59
N SER A 238 18.32 -44.38 -20.84
CA SER A 238 19.30 -45.32 -20.23
C SER A 238 19.09 -45.53 -18.73
N CYS A 239 17.94 -45.18 -18.19
CA CYS A 239 17.57 -45.47 -16.80
C CYS A 239 17.28 -46.95 -16.64
N THR A 240 17.91 -47.59 -15.67
CA THR A 240 17.77 -49.05 -15.39
C THR A 240 17.66 -49.35 -13.90
N GLY A 241 18.08 -48.43 -13.04
CA GLY A 241 18.13 -48.56 -11.59
C GLY A 241 16.96 -47.88 -10.86
N PRO A 242 17.11 -47.71 -9.56
CA PRO A 242 16.18 -46.90 -8.77
C PRO A 242 16.09 -45.47 -9.28
N ILE A 243 14.90 -44.89 -9.22
CA ILE A 243 14.62 -43.56 -9.77
C ILE A 243 14.18 -42.58 -8.70
N ARG A 244 14.46 -41.30 -8.97
CA ARG A 244 13.98 -40.15 -8.21
C ARG A 244 13.44 -39.11 -9.13
N LEU A 245 12.71 -38.15 -8.58
CA LEU A 245 12.19 -37.01 -9.31
C LEU A 245 12.95 -35.76 -8.87
N ILE A 246 13.67 -35.16 -9.81
CA ILE A 246 14.47 -33.94 -9.60
C ILE A 246 13.77 -32.70 -10.16
N GLY A 247 14.32 -31.53 -9.84
CA GLY A 247 13.86 -30.23 -10.36
C GLY A 247 12.90 -29.49 -9.44
N LEU A 248 12.77 -29.89 -8.17
CA LEU A 248 11.97 -29.13 -7.21
C LEU A 248 12.38 -27.63 -7.17
N PRO A 249 11.44 -26.70 -7.03
CA PRO A 249 11.73 -25.26 -7.11
C PRO A 249 12.58 -24.77 -5.93
N PHE A 250 12.49 -25.41 -4.77
CA PHE A 250 13.23 -25.05 -3.56
C PHE A 250 13.85 -26.26 -2.89
N THR A 251 14.99 -26.03 -2.25
CA THR A 251 15.65 -27.05 -1.41
C THR A 251 14.84 -27.22 -0.12
N ASN A 252 14.61 -28.45 0.28
CA ASN A 252 13.99 -28.80 1.55
C ASN A 252 14.90 -28.44 2.74
N ILE A 253 14.34 -28.12 3.89
CA ILE A 253 15.13 -27.86 5.10
C ILE A 253 15.95 -29.09 5.53
N ASN A 254 17.08 -28.86 6.19
CA ASN A 254 17.90 -29.89 6.78
C ASN A 254 17.45 -30.19 8.23
N SER A 255 16.23 -30.65 8.40
CA SER A 255 15.66 -31.01 9.71
C SER A 255 14.68 -32.16 9.57
N GLN A 256 14.62 -33.04 10.56
CA GLN A 256 13.66 -34.17 10.54
C GLN A 256 12.19 -33.72 10.42
N SER A 257 11.89 -32.50 10.82
CA SER A 257 10.56 -31.89 10.60
C SER A 257 10.26 -31.54 9.14
N GLY A 258 11.27 -31.61 8.25
CA GLY A 258 11.10 -31.36 6.82
C GLY A 258 10.75 -32.60 6.00
N ARG A 259 10.69 -33.81 6.60
CA ARG A 259 10.26 -35.01 5.88
C ARG A 259 8.81 -34.91 5.48
N ALA A 260 8.56 -34.88 4.19
CA ALA A 260 7.24 -34.69 3.61
C ALA A 260 6.99 -35.81 2.57
N GLY A 261 5.91 -36.52 2.74
CA GLY A 261 5.48 -37.53 1.76
C GLY A 261 4.78 -36.91 0.57
N ILE A 262 4.77 -37.59 -0.57
CA ILE A 262 3.91 -37.23 -1.71
C ILE A 262 2.58 -37.97 -1.63
N ALA A 263 1.54 -37.36 -2.18
CA ALA A 263 0.24 -38.00 -2.40
C ALA A 263 0.05 -38.19 -3.90
N VAL A 264 0.04 -39.45 -4.34
CA VAL A 264 -0.19 -39.82 -5.74
C VAL A 264 -1.69 -40.00 -5.95
N GLY A 265 -2.28 -39.16 -6.82
CA GLY A 265 -3.71 -39.18 -7.10
C GLY A 265 -4.11 -40.13 -8.23
N LEU A 266 -3.23 -40.33 -9.19
CA LEU A 266 -3.42 -41.26 -10.31
C LEU A 266 -2.06 -41.81 -10.77
N ALA A 267 -2.04 -43.07 -11.17
CA ALA A 267 -0.92 -43.69 -11.87
C ALA A 267 -1.46 -44.65 -12.92
N LEU A 268 -0.87 -44.58 -14.13
CA LEU A 268 -1.25 -45.41 -15.28
C LEU A 268 0.00 -45.98 -15.95
N ASN A 269 -0.17 -47.11 -16.65
CA ASN A 269 0.86 -47.75 -17.46
C ASN A 269 2.14 -48.11 -16.65
N LEU A 270 2.00 -48.43 -15.38
CA LEU A 270 3.11 -48.89 -14.53
C LEU A 270 3.26 -50.38 -14.65
N ASP A 271 4.52 -50.87 -14.58
CA ASP A 271 4.82 -52.29 -14.51
C ASP A 271 5.13 -52.72 -13.05
N ILE A 272 4.13 -52.49 -12.19
CA ILE A 272 4.16 -52.85 -10.77
C ILE A 272 3.22 -54.00 -10.47
N THR A 273 3.52 -54.77 -9.42
CA THR A 273 2.63 -55.85 -8.95
C THR A 273 1.26 -55.28 -8.53
N ALA A 274 0.18 -55.90 -8.96
CA ALA A 274 -1.18 -55.49 -8.63
C ALA A 274 -1.38 -55.41 -7.10
N GLY A 275 -1.93 -54.29 -6.67
CA GLY A 275 -2.14 -53.95 -5.26
C GLY A 275 -1.03 -53.11 -4.64
N ASN A 276 0.10 -52.93 -5.31
CA ASN A 276 1.16 -52.03 -4.88
C ASN A 276 0.85 -50.58 -5.32
N ASN A 277 1.44 -49.62 -4.62
CA ASN A 277 1.19 -48.19 -4.90
C ASN A 277 2.51 -47.41 -4.91
N ILE A 278 2.65 -46.48 -5.85
CA ILE A 278 3.72 -45.47 -5.82
C ILE A 278 3.52 -44.55 -4.62
N THR A 279 4.62 -44.27 -3.95
CA THR A 279 4.77 -43.25 -2.93
C THR A 279 6.13 -42.56 -3.07
N GLY A 280 6.46 -41.66 -2.16
CA GLY A 280 7.75 -41.00 -2.11
C GLY A 280 7.81 -39.96 -1.05
N TYR A 281 8.97 -39.35 -0.92
CA TYR A 281 9.16 -38.25 0.04
C TYR A 281 10.19 -37.27 -0.47
N VAL A 282 10.03 -36.02 -0.05
CA VAL A 282 10.98 -34.93 -0.32
C VAL A 282 12.18 -35.12 0.59
N GLU A 283 13.38 -35.31 0.00
CA GLU A 283 14.60 -35.59 0.77
C GLU A 283 15.10 -34.31 1.48
N LEU A 284 15.64 -34.48 2.68
CA LEU A 284 16.19 -33.42 3.50
C LEU A 284 17.42 -32.78 2.85
N ASN A 285 17.50 -31.43 2.90
CA ASN A 285 18.60 -30.66 2.32
C ASN A 285 18.81 -30.92 0.81
N GLN A 286 17.75 -31.31 0.11
CA GLN A 286 17.77 -31.61 -1.31
C GLN A 286 16.61 -30.98 -2.06
N SER A 287 16.70 -30.89 -3.38
CA SER A 287 15.68 -30.45 -4.30
C SER A 287 15.14 -31.58 -5.17
N PHE A 288 14.93 -32.76 -4.57
CA PHE A 288 14.37 -33.92 -5.25
C PHE A 288 13.46 -34.75 -4.32
N ILE A 289 12.66 -35.60 -4.95
CA ILE A 289 11.78 -36.58 -4.31
C ILE A 289 12.34 -37.96 -4.56
N GLU A 290 12.58 -38.73 -3.50
CA GLU A 290 12.79 -40.15 -3.59
C GLU A 290 11.47 -40.86 -3.86
N LEU A 291 11.43 -41.65 -4.95
CA LEU A 291 10.24 -42.41 -5.34
C LEU A 291 10.34 -43.83 -4.82
N ASN A 292 9.27 -44.27 -4.23
CA ASN A 292 9.18 -45.61 -3.59
C ASN A 292 7.88 -46.30 -3.98
N ILE A 293 7.82 -47.59 -3.72
CA ILE A 293 6.64 -48.43 -3.89
C ILE A 293 6.33 -49.14 -2.58
N PHE A 294 5.06 -49.18 -2.19
CA PHE A 294 4.61 -50.06 -1.10
C PHE A 294 4.43 -51.47 -1.61
N ASP A 295 5.47 -52.31 -1.48
CA ASP A 295 5.53 -53.64 -2.05
C ASP A 295 5.98 -54.72 -1.08
N SER A 296 6.29 -54.38 0.15
CA SER A 296 6.74 -55.31 1.17
C SER A 296 5.93 -55.26 2.45
N THR A 297 5.93 -56.33 3.20
CA THR A 297 5.29 -56.40 4.52
C THR A 297 5.97 -55.50 5.57
N GLY A 298 7.20 -55.09 5.31
CA GLY A 298 8.02 -54.25 6.18
C GLY A 298 8.00 -52.76 5.82
N GLY A 299 7.38 -52.34 4.69
CA GLY A 299 7.37 -50.95 4.29
C GLY A 299 7.46 -50.73 2.77
N THR A 300 8.40 -49.89 2.34
CA THR A 300 8.60 -49.52 0.95
C THR A 300 9.97 -49.93 0.45
N THR A 301 10.06 -50.21 -0.86
CA THR A 301 11.34 -50.29 -1.61
C THR A 301 11.45 -49.12 -2.60
N ALA A 302 12.65 -48.87 -3.11
CA ALA A 302 12.85 -47.83 -4.10
C ALA A 302 12.16 -48.22 -5.42
N LEU A 303 11.40 -47.31 -6.02
CA LEU A 303 10.81 -47.50 -7.34
C LEU A 303 11.91 -47.57 -8.40
N THR A 304 11.89 -48.59 -9.25
CA THR A 304 12.86 -48.76 -10.35
C THR A 304 12.33 -48.20 -11.68
N ALA A 305 13.23 -47.99 -12.62
CA ALA A 305 12.87 -47.54 -13.97
C ALA A 305 11.95 -48.54 -14.68
N GLU A 306 12.21 -49.87 -14.49
CA GLU A 306 11.39 -50.95 -15.05
C GLU A 306 9.95 -50.86 -14.52
N GLU A 307 9.77 -50.71 -13.21
CA GLU A 307 8.44 -50.57 -12.56
C GLU A 307 7.68 -49.32 -12.98
N LEU A 308 8.39 -48.23 -13.28
CA LEU A 308 7.76 -46.99 -13.79
C LEU A 308 7.28 -47.15 -15.24
N SER A 309 7.87 -48.04 -16.00
CA SER A 309 7.62 -48.28 -17.44
C SER A 309 8.00 -47.08 -18.35
N ALA A 310 8.15 -47.36 -19.65
CA ALA A 310 8.58 -46.37 -20.64
C ALA A 310 7.47 -45.32 -20.98
N ASP A 311 6.21 -45.64 -20.71
CA ASP A 311 5.04 -44.83 -20.94
C ASP A 311 4.25 -44.55 -19.66
N GLY A 312 4.92 -44.68 -18.52
CA GLY A 312 4.32 -44.43 -17.21
C GLY A 312 3.78 -42.99 -17.05
N VAL A 313 2.64 -42.89 -16.40
CA VAL A 313 1.98 -41.61 -16.08
C VAL A 313 1.60 -41.59 -14.63
N PHE A 314 1.91 -40.50 -13.94
CA PHE A 314 1.31 -40.25 -12.62
C PHE A 314 1.25 -38.78 -12.30
N PHE A 315 0.27 -38.39 -11.49
CA PHE A 315 0.26 -37.07 -10.88
C PHE A 315 0.26 -37.17 -9.37
N PHE A 316 0.90 -36.15 -8.79
CA PHE A 316 1.07 -36.11 -7.35
C PHE A 316 1.03 -34.64 -6.84
N GLY A 317 0.79 -34.52 -5.55
CA GLY A 317 1.01 -33.30 -4.80
C GLY A 317 1.85 -33.58 -3.56
N ALA A 318 2.54 -32.56 -3.10
CA ALA A 318 3.28 -32.58 -1.82
C ALA A 318 3.33 -31.19 -1.22
N THR A 319 3.57 -31.13 0.08
CA THR A 319 3.87 -29.89 0.79
C THR A 319 5.09 -30.11 1.66
N TYR A 320 6.09 -29.25 1.54
CA TYR A 320 7.34 -29.35 2.29
C TYR A 320 7.86 -27.96 2.69
N PRO A 321 8.64 -27.84 3.78
CA PRO A 321 9.25 -26.58 4.17
C PRO A 321 10.54 -26.32 3.41
N ALA A 322 10.65 -25.15 2.75
CA ALA A 322 11.88 -24.70 2.11
C ALA A 322 12.96 -24.27 3.13
N ALA A 323 14.23 -24.39 2.73
CA ALA A 323 15.39 -24.03 3.52
C ALA A 323 15.53 -22.50 3.71
#